data_0952392c82bcbc2b8e1d66216089a326
#
_entry.id   0952392c82bcbc2b8e1d66216089a326
#
_cell.length_a   1.000
_cell.length_b   1.000
_cell.length_c   1.000
_cell.angle_alpha   90.00
_cell.angle_beta   90.00
_cell.angle_gamma   90.00
#
_symmetry.space_group_name_H-M   'P 1'
#
loop_
_entity.id
_entity.type
_entity.pdbx_description
1 polymer ?
#
loop_
_entity_poly.entity_id
_entity_poly.type
_entity_poly.pdbx_seq_one_letter_code
_entity_poly.pdbx_strand_id
1 'polypeptide(L)'
;MSKLEAQIVGNIGLYYVSYRLSQLGWNVMPTARNAKGIDLIAYSLDGPSYVGVQIKSLSKRNPVPLGTSLDNIMGDYWIIVYKVLDSPMAFVMKPEEVRQLAHRGERSNKVSYWLQPKYFDVARFRKAWHRIESP
;
A
#
# COMPACT_ATOMS: atom_id res chain seq x y z
N MET A 1 -12.84 6.73 13.64
CA MET A 1 -12.56 7.59 12.45
C MET A 1 -13.82 7.69 11.61
N SER A 2 -14.21 8.89 11.24
CA SER A 2 -15.34 9.09 10.36
C SER A 2 -15.01 8.63 8.93
N LYS A 3 -16.05 8.42 8.11
CA LYS A 3 -15.86 8.04 6.70
C LYS A 3 -15.06 9.11 5.93
N LEU A 4 -15.31 10.40 6.23
CA LEU A 4 -14.60 11.50 5.60
C LEU A 4 -13.12 11.50 5.98
N GLU A 5 -12.82 11.27 7.25
CA GLU A 5 -11.43 11.19 7.71
C GLU A 5 -10.68 10.03 7.07
N ALA A 6 -11.33 8.87 6.94
CA ALA A 6 -10.74 7.71 6.27
C ALA A 6 -10.41 8.02 4.82
N GLN A 7 -11.30 8.74 4.12
CA GLN A 7 -11.07 9.14 2.74
C GLN A 7 -9.89 10.11 2.64
N ILE A 8 -9.79 11.08 3.55
CA ILE A 8 -8.68 12.03 3.57
C ILE A 8 -7.36 11.32 3.85
N VAL A 9 -7.35 10.40 4.81
CA VAL A 9 -6.16 9.59 5.11
C VAL A 9 -5.72 8.80 3.87
N GLY A 10 -6.66 8.18 3.18
CA GLY A 10 -6.39 7.46 1.95
C GLY A 10 -5.80 8.35 0.85
N ASN A 11 -6.36 9.54 0.68
CA ASN A 11 -5.87 10.51 -0.31
C ASN A 11 -4.44 10.95 0.00
N ILE A 12 -4.14 11.23 1.27
CA ILE A 12 -2.80 11.68 1.65
C ILE A 12 -1.78 10.58 1.35
N GLY A 13 -2.08 9.33 1.69
CA GLY A 13 -1.18 8.22 1.38
C GLY A 13 -0.97 8.06 -0.12
N LEU A 14 -2.04 8.15 -0.92
CA LEU A 14 -1.96 8.09 -2.37
C LEU A 14 -1.05 9.18 -2.94
N TYR A 15 -1.24 10.41 -2.49
CA TYR A 15 -0.43 11.54 -2.98
C TYR A 15 1.01 11.46 -2.51
N TYR A 16 1.25 10.96 -1.30
CA TYR A 16 2.59 10.76 -0.80
C TYR A 16 3.36 9.73 -1.65
N VAL A 17 2.75 8.60 -1.95
CA VAL A 17 3.35 7.58 -2.80
C VAL A 17 3.57 8.12 -4.21
N SER A 18 2.59 8.84 -4.74
CA SER A 18 2.71 9.48 -6.07
C SER A 18 3.89 10.44 -6.13
N TYR A 19 4.07 11.24 -5.09
CA TYR A 19 5.20 12.16 -4.98
C TYR A 19 6.54 11.40 -4.99
N ARG A 20 6.65 10.35 -4.19
CA ARG A 20 7.89 9.57 -4.09
C ARG A 20 8.21 8.84 -5.40
N LEU A 21 7.21 8.24 -6.04
CA LEU A 21 7.41 7.58 -7.32
C LEU A 21 7.80 8.56 -8.41
N SER A 22 7.23 9.75 -8.39
CA SER A 22 7.60 10.82 -9.32
C SER A 22 9.06 11.23 -9.15
N GLN A 23 9.55 11.31 -7.91
CA GLN A 23 10.96 11.60 -7.63
C GLN A 23 11.88 10.51 -8.19
N LEU A 24 11.40 9.27 -8.28
CA LEU A 24 12.16 8.14 -8.84
C LEU A 24 12.10 8.08 -10.37
N GLY A 25 11.37 9.00 -11.01
CA GLY A 25 11.30 9.09 -12.45
C GLY A 25 10.08 8.43 -13.07
N TRP A 26 9.16 7.91 -12.28
CA TRP A 26 7.92 7.34 -12.78
C TRP A 26 6.89 8.41 -13.06
N ASN A 27 6.15 8.26 -14.15
CA ASN A 27 4.90 9.00 -14.32
C ASN A 27 3.78 8.21 -13.64
N VAL A 28 2.93 8.89 -12.88
CA VAL A 28 1.93 8.20 -12.06
C VAL A 28 0.52 8.56 -12.50
N MET A 29 -0.34 7.56 -12.47
CA MET A 29 -1.74 7.69 -12.83
C MET A 29 -2.59 6.99 -11.76
N PRO A 30 -3.24 7.76 -10.86
CA PRO A 30 -4.19 7.16 -9.95
C PRO A 30 -5.34 6.50 -10.72
N THR A 31 -5.80 5.36 -10.23
CA THR A 31 -6.93 4.65 -10.83
C THR A 31 -8.24 5.25 -10.39
N ALA A 32 -9.30 4.91 -11.09
CA ALA A 32 -10.65 5.27 -10.69
C ALA A 32 -11.00 4.60 -9.36
N ARG A 33 -11.85 5.26 -8.57
CA ARG A 33 -12.23 4.87 -7.22
C ARG A 33 -12.74 3.41 -7.12
N ASN A 34 -13.30 2.88 -8.20
CA ASN A 34 -13.88 1.54 -8.24
C ASN A 34 -12.92 0.49 -8.81
N ALA A 35 -11.69 0.87 -9.14
CA ALA A 35 -10.70 -0.10 -9.59
C ALA A 35 -10.22 -0.90 -8.38
N LYS A 36 -10.59 -2.18 -8.33
CA LYS A 36 -10.27 -3.04 -7.20
C LYS A 36 -8.77 -3.26 -7.10
N GLY A 37 -8.21 -2.93 -5.94
CA GLY A 37 -6.89 -3.37 -5.52
C GLY A 37 -5.72 -2.57 -6.07
N ILE A 38 -5.83 -1.95 -7.24
CA ILE A 38 -4.75 -1.13 -7.79
C ILE A 38 -5.13 0.34 -7.63
N ASP A 39 -4.37 1.04 -6.82
CA ASP A 39 -4.65 2.43 -6.48
C ASP A 39 -3.97 3.41 -7.43
N LEU A 40 -2.80 3.03 -7.96
CA LEU A 40 -2.15 3.81 -8.99
C LEU A 40 -1.35 2.90 -9.93
N ILE A 41 -1.15 3.41 -11.14
CA ILE A 41 -0.27 2.81 -12.13
C ILE A 41 0.87 3.78 -12.36
N ALA A 42 2.12 3.29 -12.25
CA ALA A 42 3.30 4.06 -12.58
C ALA A 42 3.86 3.52 -13.90
N TYR A 43 4.23 4.41 -14.80
CA TYR A 43 4.73 4.02 -16.12
C TYR A 43 5.93 4.87 -16.52
N SER A 44 6.79 4.29 -17.36
CA SER A 44 7.97 4.97 -17.85
C SER A 44 7.57 5.99 -18.93
N LEU A 45 8.30 7.11 -18.99
CA LEU A 45 8.01 8.15 -20.00
C LEU A 45 8.36 7.72 -21.41
N ASP A 46 9.37 6.88 -21.55
CA ASP A 46 9.99 6.57 -22.85
C ASP A 46 9.96 5.08 -23.21
N GLY A 47 9.22 4.29 -22.43
CA GLY A 47 9.20 2.86 -22.65
C GLY A 47 7.88 2.22 -22.23
N PRO A 48 7.72 0.92 -22.52
CA PRO A 48 6.49 0.20 -22.18
C PRO A 48 6.41 -0.29 -20.74
N SER A 49 7.36 0.09 -19.88
CA SER A 49 7.38 -0.38 -18.49
C SER A 49 6.28 0.28 -17.67
N TYR A 50 5.52 -0.52 -16.95
CA TYR A 50 4.55 0.00 -15.99
C TYR A 50 4.40 -0.98 -14.83
N VAL A 51 4.01 -0.44 -13.67
CA VAL A 51 3.77 -1.23 -12.47
C VAL A 51 2.47 -0.77 -11.81
N GLY A 52 1.75 -1.72 -11.24
CA GLY A 52 0.55 -1.45 -10.45
C GLY A 52 0.88 -1.45 -8.98
N VAL A 53 0.36 -0.47 -8.24
CA VAL A 53 0.64 -0.30 -6.81
C VAL A 53 -0.66 -0.27 -6.04
N GLN A 54 -0.72 -1.09 -4.98
CA GLN A 54 -1.79 -1.05 -4.00
C GLN A 54 -1.28 -0.32 -2.76
N ILE A 55 -2.06 0.62 -2.22
CA ILE A 55 -1.65 1.49 -1.13
C ILE A 55 -2.60 1.33 0.05
N LYS A 56 -2.04 1.18 1.24
CA LYS A 56 -2.79 1.17 2.50
C LYS A 56 -2.30 2.32 3.37
N SER A 57 -3.21 3.22 3.70
CA SER A 57 -2.89 4.44 4.46
C SER A 57 -3.45 4.33 5.86
N LEU A 58 -2.63 4.66 6.85
CA LEU A 58 -2.98 4.59 8.26
C LEU A 58 -2.64 5.92 8.94
N SER A 59 -3.53 6.41 9.80
CA SER A 59 -3.23 7.58 10.63
C SER A 59 -2.25 7.24 11.75
N LYS A 60 -2.26 6.00 12.22
CA LYS A 60 -1.42 5.52 13.32
C LYS A 60 -0.79 4.17 12.97
N ARG A 61 0.14 3.71 13.83
CA ARG A 61 0.76 2.39 13.72
C ARG A 61 -0.22 1.32 14.18
N ASN A 62 -1.10 0.89 13.29
CA ASN A 62 -2.14 -0.10 13.54
C ASN A 62 -2.00 -1.30 12.62
N PRO A 63 -2.60 -2.44 12.96
CA PRO A 63 -2.70 -3.55 12.00
C PRO A 63 -3.44 -3.10 10.73
N VAL A 64 -2.98 -3.59 9.58
CA VAL A 64 -3.61 -3.30 8.29
C VAL A 64 -4.67 -4.37 8.02
N PRO A 65 -5.95 -3.99 7.86
CA PRO A 65 -6.96 -4.96 7.48
C PRO A 65 -6.77 -5.43 6.04
N LEU A 66 -6.81 -6.73 5.83
CA LEU A 66 -6.63 -7.34 4.52
C LEU A 66 -7.94 -7.93 3.97
N GLY A 67 -9.02 -7.83 4.73
CA GLY A 67 -10.33 -8.35 4.32
C GLY A 67 -10.51 -9.82 4.63
N THR A 68 -11.44 -10.45 3.91
CA THR A 68 -11.85 -11.82 4.15
C THR A 68 -11.13 -12.84 3.27
N SER A 69 -10.33 -12.38 2.32
CA SER A 69 -9.58 -13.22 1.40
C SER A 69 -8.25 -12.58 1.07
N LEU A 70 -7.21 -13.39 0.97
CA LEU A 70 -5.90 -12.91 0.51
C LEU A 70 -5.87 -12.62 -1.00
N ASP A 71 -6.91 -13.01 -1.73
CA ASP A 71 -7.02 -12.75 -3.17
C ASP A 71 -7.18 -11.27 -3.50
N ASN A 72 -7.52 -10.45 -2.50
CA ASN A 72 -7.63 -9.01 -2.66
C ASN A 72 -6.27 -8.29 -2.64
N ILE A 73 -5.21 -9.01 -2.31
CA ILE A 73 -3.85 -8.49 -2.32
C ILE A 73 -3.31 -8.64 -3.74
N MET A 74 -3.01 -7.52 -4.38
CA MET A 74 -2.63 -7.53 -5.80
C MET A 74 -1.69 -6.39 -6.14
N GLY A 75 -1.26 -6.35 -7.40
CA GLY A 75 -0.32 -5.37 -7.90
C GLY A 75 1.10 -5.91 -7.93
N ASP A 76 2.01 -5.06 -8.39
CA ASP A 76 3.44 -5.39 -8.42
C ASP A 76 4.12 -4.99 -7.10
N TYR A 77 3.62 -3.94 -6.47
CA TYR A 77 4.09 -3.45 -5.17
C TYR A 77 2.92 -3.14 -4.27
N TRP A 78 3.16 -3.30 -2.97
CA TRP A 78 2.17 -3.10 -1.93
C TRP A 78 2.80 -2.19 -0.89
N ILE A 79 2.27 -0.97 -0.75
CA ILE A 79 2.91 0.07 0.05
C ILE A 79 1.99 0.48 1.18
N ILE A 80 2.50 0.42 2.39
CA ILE A 80 1.83 0.94 3.58
C ILE A 80 2.41 2.31 3.87
N VAL A 81 1.54 3.29 4.11
CA VAL A 81 1.95 4.61 4.61
C VAL A 81 1.24 4.82 5.93
N TYR A 82 1.99 4.99 7.00
CA TYR A 82 1.40 5.26 8.31
C TYR A 82 1.77 6.66 8.80
N LYS A 83 1.07 7.14 9.82
CA LYS A 83 1.22 8.50 10.34
C LYS A 83 1.05 9.57 9.26
N VAL A 84 0.09 9.35 8.36
CA VAL A 84 -0.08 10.22 7.18
C VAL A 84 -0.40 11.67 7.56
N LEU A 85 -1.01 11.91 8.72
CA LEU A 85 -1.40 13.26 9.15
C LEU A 85 -0.27 14.01 9.87
N ASP A 86 0.84 13.35 10.12
CA ASP A 86 1.93 13.91 10.89
C ASP A 86 3.25 13.76 10.15
N SER A 87 3.83 12.57 10.20
CA SER A 87 5.13 12.31 9.62
C SER A 87 5.07 11.00 8.83
N PRO A 88 4.71 11.06 7.53
CA PRO A 88 4.49 9.84 6.75
C PRO A 88 5.71 8.95 6.71
N MET A 89 5.49 7.67 6.98
CA MET A 89 6.50 6.61 6.88
C MET A 89 5.96 5.53 5.97
N ALA A 90 6.70 5.20 4.92
CA ALA A 90 6.30 4.18 3.97
C ALA A 90 7.04 2.87 4.19
N PHE A 91 6.34 1.77 3.93
CA PHE A 91 6.89 0.42 3.94
C PHE A 91 6.60 -0.18 2.58
N VAL A 92 7.65 -0.50 1.83
CA VAL A 92 7.53 -1.00 0.46
C VAL A 92 7.65 -2.51 0.47
N MET A 93 6.54 -3.18 0.12
CA MET A 93 6.43 -4.63 0.12
C MET A 93 6.00 -5.13 -1.25
N LYS A 94 6.11 -6.43 -1.44
CA LYS A 94 5.53 -7.12 -2.58
C LYS A 94 4.28 -7.88 -2.12
N PRO A 95 3.29 -8.08 -3.00
CA PRO A 95 2.06 -8.79 -2.61
C PRO A 95 2.29 -10.17 -1.98
N GLU A 96 3.23 -10.95 -2.50
CA GLU A 96 3.52 -12.27 -1.94
C GLU A 96 4.09 -12.19 -0.51
N GLU A 97 4.82 -11.14 -0.19
CA GLU A 97 5.32 -10.93 1.17
C GLU A 97 4.18 -10.63 2.13
N VAL A 98 3.22 -9.84 1.68
CA VAL A 98 2.02 -9.54 2.48
C VAL A 98 1.24 -10.82 2.76
N ARG A 99 1.05 -11.65 1.74
CA ARG A 99 0.33 -12.94 1.91
C ARG A 99 1.04 -13.86 2.90
N GLN A 100 2.36 -13.93 2.82
CA GLN A 100 3.16 -14.78 3.72
C GLN A 100 3.12 -14.31 5.18
N LEU A 101 3.05 -13.01 5.40
CA LEU A 101 3.09 -12.40 6.73
C LEU A 101 1.71 -12.16 7.31
N ALA A 102 0.65 -12.38 6.54
CA ALA A 102 -0.71 -12.13 6.97
C ALA A 102 -1.11 -13.04 8.13
N HIS A 103 -1.79 -12.46 9.10
CA HIS A 103 -2.38 -13.20 10.21
C HIS A 103 -3.85 -13.51 9.89
N ARG A 104 -4.21 -14.79 10.01
CA ARG A 104 -5.59 -15.23 9.82
C ARG A 104 -6.28 -15.26 11.18
N GLY A 105 -7.37 -14.51 11.30
CA GLY A 105 -8.26 -14.54 12.46
C GLY A 105 -9.58 -15.18 12.11
N GLU A 106 -10.20 -15.83 13.09
CA GLU A 106 -11.54 -16.39 12.93
C GLU A 106 -12.37 -16.05 14.15
N ARG A 107 -13.55 -15.49 13.91
CA ARG A 107 -14.48 -15.13 14.98
C ARG A 107 -15.91 -15.37 14.50
N SER A 108 -16.68 -16.15 15.25
CA SER A 108 -18.09 -16.47 14.91
C SER A 108 -18.22 -17.00 13.48
N ASN A 109 -17.33 -17.93 13.09
CA ASN A 109 -17.27 -18.53 11.75
C ASN A 109 -16.92 -17.54 10.63
N LYS A 110 -16.48 -16.34 10.97
CA LYS A 110 -16.02 -15.35 9.99
C LYS A 110 -14.51 -15.28 10.02
N VAL A 111 -13.91 -15.37 8.84
CA VAL A 111 -12.46 -15.27 8.66
C VAL A 111 -12.10 -13.85 8.28
N SER A 112 -11.05 -13.32 8.89
CA SER A 112 -10.46 -12.05 8.50
C SER A 112 -8.94 -12.16 8.52
N TYR A 113 -8.29 -11.36 7.69
CA TYR A 113 -6.83 -11.32 7.60
C TYR A 113 -6.34 -9.93 7.97
N TRP A 114 -5.19 -9.91 8.64
CA TRP A 114 -4.57 -8.68 9.12
C TRP A 114 -3.07 -8.77 8.93
N LEU A 115 -2.44 -7.63 8.66
CA LEU A 115 -0.98 -7.51 8.67
C LEU A 115 -0.58 -6.71 9.90
N GLN A 116 0.10 -7.37 10.83
CA GLN A 116 0.47 -6.77 12.11
C GLN A 116 1.69 -5.84 11.95
N PRO A 117 1.74 -4.73 12.72
CA PRO A 117 2.86 -3.80 12.64
C PRO A 117 4.23 -4.44 12.86
N LYS A 118 4.32 -5.42 13.77
CA LYS A 118 5.61 -6.11 14.03
C LYS A 118 6.18 -6.80 12.80
N TYR A 119 5.34 -7.11 11.80
CA TYR A 119 5.77 -7.78 10.58
C TYR A 119 6.08 -6.81 9.45
N PHE A 120 5.43 -5.65 9.37
CA PHE A 120 5.73 -4.70 8.32
C PHE A 120 6.70 -3.60 8.76
N ASP A 121 6.69 -3.21 10.04
CA ASP A 121 7.55 -2.14 10.55
C ASP A 121 8.93 -2.70 10.88
N VAL A 122 9.64 -3.09 9.84
CA VAL A 122 10.97 -3.68 9.92
C VAL A 122 11.88 -2.99 8.89
N ALA A 123 13.19 -3.07 9.13
CA ALA A 123 14.18 -2.40 8.29
C ALA A 123 14.09 -2.78 6.81
N ARG A 124 13.73 -4.04 6.53
CA ARG A 124 13.62 -4.55 5.16
C ARG A 124 12.65 -3.74 4.31
N PHE A 125 11.54 -3.29 4.89
CA PHE A 125 10.47 -2.60 4.17
C PHE A 125 10.45 -1.10 4.40
N ARG A 126 11.04 -0.64 5.49
CA ARG A 126 10.98 0.77 5.90
C ARG A 126 11.72 1.65 4.91
N LYS A 127 10.99 2.60 4.31
CA LYS A 127 11.52 3.53 3.30
C LYS A 127 12.26 2.81 2.17
N ALA A 128 11.85 1.58 1.86
CA ALA A 128 12.57 0.73 0.93
C ALA A 128 12.20 1.01 -0.52
N TRP A 129 12.22 2.27 -0.92
CA TRP A 129 11.89 2.70 -2.28
C TRP A 129 12.83 2.10 -3.33
N HIS A 130 14.06 1.76 -2.91
CA HIS A 130 15.03 1.10 -3.79
C HIS A 130 14.56 -0.28 -4.28
N ARG A 131 13.56 -0.87 -3.63
CA ARG A 131 12.99 -2.16 -4.05
C ARG A 131 12.13 -2.03 -5.29
N ILE A 132 11.69 -0.82 -5.61
CA ILE A 132 10.93 -0.54 -6.81
C ILE A 132 11.93 -0.31 -7.94
N GLU A 133 11.77 -1.09 -9.03
CA GLU A 133 12.66 -0.98 -10.18
C GLU A 133 12.60 0.43 -10.78
N SER A 134 13.71 0.85 -11.40
CA SER A 134 13.73 2.11 -12.14
C SER A 134 12.86 1.99 -13.39
N PRO A 135 12.20 3.08 -13.79
CA PRO A 135 11.37 3.06 -14.99
C PRO A 135 12.21 2.86 -16.28
#